data_16d646d3547ff04e70dea438fc3b0216
#
_entry.id   16d646d3547ff04e70dea438fc3b0216
#
_cell.length_a   1.000
_cell.length_b   1.000
_cell.length_c   1.000
_cell.angle_alpha   90.00
_cell.angle_beta   90.00
_cell.angle_gamma   90.00
#
_symmetry.space_group_name_H-M   'P 1'
#
loop_
_entity.id
_entity.type
_entity.pdbx_description
1 polymer ?
#
loop_
_entity_poly.entity_id
_entity_poly.type
_entity_poly.pdbx_seq_one_letter_code
_entity_poly.pdbx_strand_id
1 'polypeptide(L)'
;MAYLDGMPRFTVKKDPKDTRDLRWFLKKLGNPEQNLRLIHVAGTNGKGSVCAYMRSILEAAGYRTAMFTSPHLVDMRERFVVNGKMIPEEAFLQAFLAVGNGLQMVNSEAEPTEKNGTPEFVLNFYEYLFCMALLCFAEENPDYCIIETGLGGRLDATNYVDNKLLTVITRISLDHVQYLGDTTAKIAGEKAGILRPGVPVVYLDGDADASAVICRKASELGAPQIPVSKKDYTFLGFRKKYIDFSLRSEYYNYISLTLHTIARYQMENAALAVRAVEVLFRSTDTEETGGRSCAGAGCPTPEEIRQGILGCFWQGRMEEVLPEVYVDGAHNDDGIRAFLDTVKEDGCTGGRRLLFGVAADKDCRHMIQRVITSGLFDRIAFTRMRTARSASLEELRELLTAYPEDRFTMYTEADTALRTESSGRQPGERLYIAGSLYLVGEIKESLDHDQF
;
A
#
# COMPACT_ATOMS: atom_id res chain seq x y z
N MET A 1 -13.72 2.80 -18.07
CA MET A 1 -13.82 3.42 -16.75
C MET A 1 -15.21 3.23 -16.14
N ALA A 2 -16.31 3.76 -16.69
CA ALA A 2 -17.67 3.65 -16.10
C ALA A 2 -18.09 2.22 -15.72
N TYR A 3 -17.70 1.20 -16.47
CA TYR A 3 -17.98 -0.21 -16.16
C TYR A 3 -17.28 -0.64 -14.85
N LEU A 4 -16.00 -0.35 -14.69
CA LEU A 4 -15.22 -0.68 -13.49
C LEU A 4 -15.75 0.08 -12.27
N ASP A 5 -16.12 1.34 -12.42
CA ASP A 5 -16.66 2.17 -11.33
C ASP A 5 -18.02 1.67 -10.83
N GLY A 6 -18.81 1.04 -11.70
CA GLY A 6 -20.11 0.42 -11.36
C GLY A 6 -19.99 -0.96 -10.70
N MET A 7 -18.80 -1.56 -10.62
CA MET A 7 -18.60 -2.90 -10.05
C MET A 7 -18.70 -2.89 -8.53
N PRO A 8 -19.20 -3.99 -7.91
CA PRO A 8 -19.15 -4.15 -6.47
C PRO A 8 -17.71 -4.03 -5.95
N ARG A 9 -17.50 -3.21 -4.92
CA ARG A 9 -16.16 -3.00 -4.31
C ARG A 9 -15.73 -4.15 -3.41
N PHE A 10 -16.69 -4.93 -2.90
CA PHE A 10 -16.44 -6.06 -2.00
C PHE A 10 -16.98 -7.35 -2.62
N THR A 11 -16.50 -8.49 -2.12
CA THR A 11 -16.93 -9.80 -2.59
C THR A 11 -18.44 -9.92 -2.51
N VAL A 12 -19.08 -10.19 -3.65
CA VAL A 12 -20.50 -10.55 -3.70
C VAL A 12 -20.66 -11.88 -2.95
N LYS A 13 -21.64 -11.99 -2.04
CA LYS A 13 -21.97 -13.27 -1.40
C LYS A 13 -22.32 -14.26 -2.50
N LYS A 14 -21.45 -15.25 -2.72
CA LYS A 14 -21.71 -16.33 -3.67
C LYS A 14 -22.71 -17.31 -3.04
N ASP A 15 -23.51 -17.95 -3.92
CA ASP A 15 -24.31 -19.10 -3.49
C ASP A 15 -23.35 -20.13 -2.86
N PRO A 16 -23.64 -20.66 -1.66
CA PRO A 16 -22.79 -21.67 -1.01
C PRO A 16 -22.59 -22.93 -1.87
N LYS A 17 -23.44 -23.17 -2.86
CA LYS A 17 -23.33 -24.28 -3.82
C LYS A 17 -22.44 -23.94 -5.03
N ASP A 18 -22.10 -22.67 -5.27
CA ASP A 18 -21.22 -22.26 -6.35
C ASP A 18 -19.76 -22.47 -5.94
N THR A 19 -19.14 -23.51 -6.46
CA THR A 19 -17.72 -23.85 -6.20
C THR A 19 -16.75 -23.07 -7.06
N ARG A 20 -17.25 -22.22 -7.99
CA ARG A 20 -16.41 -21.38 -8.82
C ARG A 20 -15.82 -20.24 -7.99
N ASP A 21 -14.52 -20.16 -7.94
CA ASP A 21 -13.75 -19.10 -7.30
C ASP A 21 -12.83 -18.39 -8.30
N LEU A 22 -12.03 -17.45 -7.83
CA LEU A 22 -11.08 -16.73 -8.67
C LEU A 22 -10.03 -17.68 -9.30
N ARG A 23 -9.61 -18.73 -8.59
CA ARG A 23 -8.66 -19.74 -9.12
C ARG A 23 -9.27 -20.50 -10.31
N TRP A 24 -10.56 -20.88 -10.21
CA TRP A 24 -11.26 -21.48 -11.32
C TRP A 24 -11.29 -20.54 -12.55
N PHE A 25 -11.51 -19.24 -12.32
CA PHE A 25 -11.52 -18.27 -13.42
C PHE A 25 -10.13 -18.03 -14.01
N LEU A 26 -9.08 -17.92 -13.17
CA LEU A 26 -7.70 -17.83 -13.65
C LEU A 26 -7.32 -19.01 -14.56
N LYS A 27 -7.78 -20.22 -14.23
CA LYS A 27 -7.60 -21.39 -15.09
C LYS A 27 -8.28 -21.21 -16.46
N LYS A 28 -9.44 -20.57 -16.49
CA LYS A 28 -10.14 -20.25 -17.76
C LYS A 28 -9.41 -19.16 -18.57
N LEU A 29 -8.67 -18.28 -17.91
CA LEU A 29 -7.77 -17.29 -18.52
C LEU A 29 -6.41 -17.86 -18.94
N GLY A 30 -6.17 -19.18 -18.79
CA GLY A 30 -4.91 -19.83 -19.14
C GLY A 30 -3.85 -19.83 -18.08
N ASN A 31 -4.20 -19.59 -16.80
CA ASN A 31 -3.32 -19.53 -15.62
C ASN A 31 -2.16 -18.53 -15.82
N PRO A 32 -2.44 -17.24 -16.03
CA PRO A 32 -1.39 -16.24 -16.29
C PRO A 32 -0.39 -16.11 -15.15
N GLU A 33 -0.74 -16.53 -13.93
CA GLU A 33 0.11 -16.47 -12.75
C GLU A 33 1.21 -17.55 -12.71
N GLN A 34 1.10 -18.65 -13.46
CA GLN A 34 1.93 -19.86 -13.25
C GLN A 34 3.43 -19.62 -13.41
N ASN A 35 3.84 -18.76 -14.33
CA ASN A 35 5.25 -18.47 -14.61
C ASN A 35 5.77 -17.22 -13.87
N LEU A 36 4.93 -16.56 -13.08
CA LEU A 36 5.31 -15.36 -12.34
C LEU A 36 6.00 -15.73 -11.03
N ARG A 37 7.13 -15.10 -10.74
CA ARG A 37 7.88 -15.23 -9.49
C ARG A 37 7.37 -14.20 -8.49
N LEU A 38 6.51 -14.61 -7.56
CA LEU A 38 5.68 -13.71 -6.77
C LEU A 38 6.27 -13.39 -5.39
N ILE A 39 6.31 -12.11 -5.05
CA ILE A 39 6.54 -11.58 -3.69
C ILE A 39 5.21 -10.99 -3.22
N HIS A 40 4.64 -11.54 -2.15
CA HIS A 40 3.30 -11.18 -1.70
C HIS A 40 3.34 -10.38 -0.40
N VAL A 41 2.76 -9.17 -0.42
CA VAL A 41 2.85 -8.20 0.68
C VAL A 41 1.48 -7.94 1.29
N ALA A 42 1.36 -8.21 2.61
CA ALA A 42 0.20 -7.84 3.41
C ALA A 42 0.60 -6.91 4.56
N GLY A 43 -0.38 -6.29 5.19
CA GLY A 43 -0.16 -5.38 6.32
C GLY A 43 -1.31 -4.38 6.46
N THR A 44 -1.32 -3.58 7.51
CA THR A 44 -2.25 -2.45 7.64
C THR A 44 -1.65 -1.22 6.96
N ASN A 45 -0.54 -0.71 7.46
CA ASN A 45 0.17 0.45 6.94
C ASN A 45 1.52 0.05 6.32
N GLY A 46 1.97 0.80 5.30
CA GLY A 46 3.30 0.63 4.70
C GLY A 46 3.39 -0.37 3.54
N LYS A 47 2.35 -1.13 3.20
CA LYS A 47 2.37 -2.14 2.12
C LYS A 47 2.94 -1.59 0.80
N GLY A 48 2.29 -0.56 0.23
CA GLY A 48 2.72 0.03 -1.04
C GLY A 48 4.13 0.63 -0.97
N SER A 49 4.53 1.25 0.17
CA SER A 49 5.89 1.74 0.36
C SER A 49 6.93 0.61 0.34
N VAL A 50 6.64 -0.52 1.03
CA VAL A 50 7.53 -1.69 1.03
C VAL A 50 7.62 -2.30 -0.38
N CYS A 51 6.49 -2.40 -1.10
CA CYS A 51 6.48 -2.84 -2.50
C CYS A 51 7.37 -1.94 -3.36
N ALA A 52 7.24 -0.60 -3.22
CA ALA A 52 8.02 0.36 -3.98
C ALA A 52 9.52 0.29 -3.68
N TYR A 53 9.91 0.15 -2.40
CA TYR A 53 11.31 -0.01 -2.03
C TYR A 53 11.90 -1.32 -2.57
N MET A 54 11.20 -2.45 -2.42
CA MET A 54 11.66 -3.74 -2.99
C MET A 54 11.84 -3.65 -4.50
N ARG A 55 10.84 -3.09 -5.21
CA ARG A 55 10.91 -2.85 -6.65
C ARG A 55 12.16 -2.03 -7.01
N SER A 56 12.34 -0.88 -6.36
CA SER A 56 13.43 0.04 -6.66
C SER A 56 14.82 -0.57 -6.41
N ILE A 57 14.98 -1.41 -5.37
CA ILE A 57 16.23 -2.14 -5.10
C ILE A 57 16.49 -3.17 -6.20
N LEU A 58 15.47 -3.96 -6.56
CA LEU A 58 15.59 -4.98 -7.61
C LEU A 58 15.92 -4.37 -8.97
N GLU A 59 15.28 -3.26 -9.32
CA GLU A 59 15.56 -2.51 -10.57
C GLU A 59 16.99 -1.91 -10.57
N ALA A 60 17.47 -1.38 -9.43
CA ALA A 60 18.84 -0.89 -9.30
C ALA A 60 19.87 -2.01 -9.49
N ALA A 61 19.52 -3.25 -9.13
CA ALA A 61 20.31 -4.45 -9.37
C ALA A 61 20.13 -5.07 -10.77
N GLY A 62 19.38 -4.39 -11.66
CA GLY A 62 19.21 -4.79 -13.06
C GLY A 62 18.09 -5.79 -13.34
N TYR A 63 17.24 -6.11 -12.35
CA TYR A 63 16.10 -7.00 -12.54
C TYR A 63 14.90 -6.27 -13.15
N ARG A 64 14.18 -6.97 -14.03
CA ARG A 64 12.87 -6.53 -14.53
C ARG A 64 11.82 -6.83 -13.49
N THR A 65 10.98 -5.85 -13.19
CA THR A 65 9.96 -5.99 -12.15
C THR A 65 8.57 -5.68 -12.68
N ALA A 66 7.58 -6.33 -12.07
CA ALA A 66 6.18 -5.90 -12.14
C ALA A 66 5.63 -5.69 -10.73
N MET A 67 4.75 -4.72 -10.55
CA MET A 67 4.19 -4.39 -9.25
C MET A 67 2.70 -4.08 -9.37
N PHE A 68 1.89 -4.75 -8.53
CA PHE A 68 0.46 -4.48 -8.37
C PHE A 68 0.20 -3.93 -6.97
N THR A 69 -0.36 -2.71 -6.89
CA THR A 69 -0.60 -1.99 -5.64
C THR A 69 -1.99 -1.37 -5.57
N SER A 70 -2.44 -0.95 -4.38
CA SER A 70 -3.74 -0.32 -4.19
C SER A 70 -3.79 0.58 -2.94
N PRO A 71 -4.65 1.63 -2.95
CA PRO A 71 -5.37 2.16 -4.12
C PRO A 71 -4.46 2.99 -5.04
N HIS A 72 -4.97 3.44 -6.18
CA HIS A 72 -4.38 4.52 -6.98
C HIS A 72 -4.76 5.89 -6.37
N LEU A 73 -4.04 6.94 -6.71
CA LEU A 73 -4.35 8.31 -6.31
C LEU A 73 -5.14 9.04 -7.40
N VAL A 74 -4.65 9.07 -8.62
CA VAL A 74 -5.25 9.78 -9.76
C VAL A 74 -5.60 8.80 -10.88
N ASP A 75 -4.62 8.09 -11.42
CA ASP A 75 -4.80 7.19 -12.56
C ASP A 75 -4.88 5.72 -12.10
N MET A 76 -5.89 5.00 -12.58
CA MET A 76 -6.06 3.58 -12.25
C MET A 76 -4.86 2.73 -12.64
N ARG A 77 -4.08 3.15 -13.67
CA ARG A 77 -2.85 2.48 -14.12
C ARG A 77 -1.70 2.55 -13.11
N GLU A 78 -1.76 3.45 -12.12
CA GLU A 78 -0.81 3.46 -11.00
C GLU A 78 -0.75 2.12 -10.26
N ARG A 79 -1.81 1.33 -10.35
CA ARG A 79 -1.86 -0.03 -9.77
C ARG A 79 -1.03 -1.04 -10.53
N PHE A 80 -0.63 -0.74 -11.76
CA PHE A 80 0.02 -1.65 -12.71
C PHE A 80 1.33 -1.04 -13.16
N VAL A 81 2.40 -1.37 -12.47
CA VAL A 81 3.73 -0.82 -12.76
C VAL A 81 4.63 -1.92 -13.29
N VAL A 82 5.28 -1.69 -14.43
CA VAL A 82 6.28 -2.57 -15.02
C VAL A 82 7.57 -1.76 -15.23
N ASN A 83 8.69 -2.26 -14.72
CA ASN A 83 10.00 -1.60 -14.80
C ASN A 83 9.93 -0.11 -14.41
N GLY A 84 9.29 0.18 -13.26
CA GLY A 84 9.16 1.52 -12.70
C GLY A 84 8.18 2.45 -13.41
N LYS A 85 7.45 1.99 -14.42
CA LYS A 85 6.49 2.80 -15.20
C LYS A 85 5.10 2.20 -15.17
N MET A 86 4.09 3.06 -15.14
CA MET A 86 2.70 2.63 -15.38
C MET A 86 2.58 1.98 -16.76
N ILE A 87 1.77 0.92 -16.86
CA ILE A 87 1.48 0.30 -18.14
C ILE A 87 0.82 1.29 -19.11
N PRO A 88 1.06 1.18 -20.43
CA PRO A 88 0.37 1.98 -21.44
C PRO A 88 -1.16 1.81 -21.40
N GLU A 89 -1.91 2.82 -21.86
CA GLU A 89 -3.37 2.74 -21.94
C GLU A 89 -3.84 1.59 -22.82
N GLU A 90 -3.11 1.32 -23.87
CA GLU A 90 -3.43 0.21 -24.80
C GLU A 90 -3.33 -1.14 -24.09
N ALA A 91 -2.25 -1.39 -23.32
CA ALA A 91 -2.09 -2.62 -22.55
C ALA A 91 -3.18 -2.75 -21.46
N PHE A 92 -3.53 -1.63 -20.80
CA PHE A 92 -4.62 -1.61 -19.84
C PHE A 92 -5.97 -1.98 -20.50
N LEU A 93 -6.27 -1.40 -21.67
CA LEU A 93 -7.50 -1.70 -22.41
C LEU A 93 -7.53 -3.14 -22.92
N GLN A 94 -6.42 -3.66 -23.43
CA GLN A 94 -6.32 -5.05 -23.87
C GLN A 94 -6.58 -6.03 -22.72
N ALA A 95 -5.95 -5.83 -21.58
CA ALA A 95 -6.17 -6.64 -20.39
C ALA A 95 -7.63 -6.55 -19.89
N PHE A 96 -8.22 -5.35 -19.90
CA PHE A 96 -9.62 -5.14 -19.57
C PHE A 96 -10.54 -5.96 -20.48
N LEU A 97 -10.35 -5.88 -21.78
CA LEU A 97 -11.15 -6.63 -22.76
C LEU A 97 -10.94 -8.16 -22.63
N ALA A 98 -9.71 -8.59 -22.35
CA ALA A 98 -9.41 -10.01 -22.17
C ALA A 98 -10.16 -10.61 -20.97
N VAL A 99 -10.17 -9.92 -19.82
CA VAL A 99 -10.94 -10.35 -18.64
C VAL A 99 -12.44 -10.34 -18.93
N GLY A 100 -12.96 -9.28 -19.60
CA GLY A 100 -14.37 -9.17 -19.97
C GLY A 100 -14.82 -10.29 -20.91
N ASN A 101 -14.04 -10.61 -21.94
CA ASN A 101 -14.29 -11.72 -22.85
C ASN A 101 -14.26 -13.06 -22.12
N GLY A 102 -13.32 -13.26 -21.19
CA GLY A 102 -13.27 -14.44 -20.33
C GLY A 102 -14.54 -14.61 -19.50
N LEU A 103 -15.06 -13.53 -18.91
CA LEU A 103 -16.32 -13.55 -18.17
C LEU A 103 -17.52 -13.91 -19.08
N GLN A 104 -17.60 -13.31 -20.25
CA GLN A 104 -18.67 -13.62 -21.22
C GLN A 104 -18.61 -15.09 -21.65
N MET A 105 -17.42 -15.61 -21.95
CA MET A 105 -17.22 -17.01 -22.33
C MET A 105 -17.72 -17.97 -21.25
N VAL A 106 -17.27 -17.81 -20.00
CA VAL A 106 -17.65 -18.73 -18.89
C VAL A 106 -19.12 -18.63 -18.54
N ASN A 107 -19.75 -17.48 -18.72
CA ASN A 107 -21.19 -17.30 -18.47
C ASN A 107 -22.04 -17.81 -19.64
N SER A 108 -21.52 -17.83 -20.87
CA SER A 108 -22.21 -18.42 -22.01
C SER A 108 -22.10 -19.95 -22.07
N GLU A 109 -21.03 -20.55 -21.51
CA GLU A 109 -20.83 -22.00 -21.41
C GLU A 109 -21.67 -22.64 -20.30
N ALA A 110 -22.22 -21.84 -19.38
CA ALA A 110 -23.07 -22.34 -18.26
C ALA A 110 -24.37 -22.88 -18.84
N GLU A 111 -24.50 -24.23 -18.96
CA GLU A 111 -25.75 -24.87 -19.38
C GLU A 111 -26.91 -24.44 -18.48
N PRO A 112 -28.09 -24.14 -19.04
CA PRO A 112 -29.28 -23.87 -18.26
C PRO A 112 -29.74 -25.19 -17.59
N THR A 113 -29.08 -25.59 -16.52
CA THR A 113 -29.50 -26.75 -15.75
C THR A 113 -30.61 -26.37 -14.80
N GLU A 114 -31.82 -26.85 -15.11
CA GLU A 114 -33.02 -26.88 -14.24
C GLU A 114 -33.55 -25.53 -13.72
N LYS A 115 -34.81 -25.48 -13.39
CA LYS A 115 -35.70 -24.35 -13.02
C LYS A 115 -35.15 -23.18 -12.19
N ASN A 116 -33.88 -23.23 -11.74
CA ASN A 116 -33.14 -22.15 -11.05
C ASN A 116 -31.73 -22.04 -11.66
N GLY A 117 -31.58 -21.51 -12.86
CA GLY A 117 -30.31 -21.43 -13.61
C GLY A 117 -29.05 -21.20 -12.75
N THR A 118 -27.90 -21.71 -13.20
CA THR A 118 -26.60 -21.45 -12.56
C THR A 118 -26.40 -19.93 -12.47
N PRO A 119 -26.13 -19.35 -11.27
CA PRO A 119 -25.94 -17.92 -11.16
C PRO A 119 -24.78 -17.47 -12.01
N GLU A 120 -24.88 -16.26 -12.58
CA GLU A 120 -23.80 -15.65 -13.36
C GLU A 120 -22.54 -15.55 -12.50
N PHE A 121 -21.39 -15.92 -13.08
CA PHE A 121 -20.11 -15.75 -12.42
C PHE A 121 -19.68 -14.27 -12.56
N VAL A 122 -19.47 -13.61 -11.43
CA VAL A 122 -19.11 -12.20 -11.39
C VAL A 122 -17.83 -12.00 -10.58
N LEU A 123 -17.02 -11.05 -11.00
CA LEU A 123 -15.87 -10.56 -10.25
C LEU A 123 -16.23 -9.25 -9.57
N ASN A 124 -15.68 -9.00 -8.39
CA ASN A 124 -15.69 -7.65 -7.83
C ASN A 124 -14.61 -6.78 -8.49
N PHE A 125 -14.65 -5.48 -8.22
CA PHE A 125 -13.71 -4.51 -8.78
C PHE A 125 -12.23 -4.90 -8.59
N TYR A 126 -11.86 -5.36 -7.38
CA TYR A 126 -10.46 -5.70 -7.10
C TYR A 126 -10.03 -7.02 -7.74
N GLU A 127 -10.91 -8.02 -7.77
CA GLU A 127 -10.67 -9.29 -8.48
C GLU A 127 -10.47 -9.06 -9.97
N TYR A 128 -11.28 -8.17 -10.59
CA TYR A 128 -11.15 -7.82 -12.00
C TYR A 128 -9.79 -7.19 -12.30
N LEU A 129 -9.39 -6.17 -11.51
CA LEU A 129 -8.10 -5.52 -11.69
C LEU A 129 -6.93 -6.46 -11.43
N PHE A 130 -7.06 -7.38 -10.49
CA PHE A 130 -6.02 -8.37 -10.23
C PHE A 130 -5.85 -9.34 -11.41
N CYS A 131 -6.94 -9.83 -12.03
CA CYS A 131 -6.87 -10.63 -13.27
C CYS A 131 -6.19 -9.85 -14.40
N MET A 132 -6.53 -8.56 -14.58
CA MET A 132 -5.84 -7.70 -15.56
C MET A 132 -4.34 -7.61 -15.28
N ALA A 133 -3.94 -7.43 -14.00
CA ALA A 133 -2.54 -7.35 -13.61
C ALA A 133 -1.78 -8.63 -13.98
N LEU A 134 -2.36 -9.80 -13.68
CA LEU A 134 -1.73 -11.08 -13.99
C LEU A 134 -1.54 -11.28 -15.51
N LEU A 135 -2.52 -10.88 -16.32
CA LEU A 135 -2.40 -10.94 -17.79
C LEU A 135 -1.29 -10.02 -18.31
N CYS A 136 -1.28 -8.73 -17.87
CA CYS A 136 -0.22 -7.80 -18.26
C CYS A 136 1.17 -8.30 -17.83
N PHE A 137 1.30 -8.82 -16.61
CA PHE A 137 2.58 -9.28 -16.10
C PHE A 137 3.07 -10.57 -16.76
N ALA A 138 2.14 -11.47 -17.13
CA ALA A 138 2.48 -12.67 -17.89
C ALA A 138 3.05 -12.34 -19.29
N GLU A 139 2.52 -11.31 -19.95
CA GLU A 139 3.00 -10.83 -21.24
C GLU A 139 4.38 -10.18 -21.13
N GLU A 140 4.60 -9.35 -20.10
CA GLU A 140 5.86 -8.63 -19.87
C GLU A 140 6.99 -9.53 -19.35
N ASN A 141 6.65 -10.71 -18.80
CA ASN A 141 7.60 -11.71 -18.28
C ASN A 141 8.72 -11.12 -17.40
N PRO A 142 8.38 -10.47 -16.26
CA PRO A 142 9.35 -9.88 -15.36
C PRO A 142 10.13 -10.95 -14.59
N ASP A 143 11.30 -10.58 -14.06
CA ASP A 143 12.08 -11.45 -13.19
C ASP A 143 11.42 -11.63 -11.83
N TYR A 144 10.72 -10.58 -11.33
CA TYR A 144 9.96 -10.61 -10.08
C TYR A 144 8.66 -9.82 -10.17
N CYS A 145 7.59 -10.38 -9.59
CA CYS A 145 6.30 -9.69 -9.41
C CYS A 145 6.06 -9.39 -7.93
N ILE A 146 5.84 -8.15 -7.59
CA ILE A 146 5.53 -7.70 -6.23
C ILE A 146 4.04 -7.38 -6.16
N ILE A 147 3.30 -8.08 -5.29
CA ILE A 147 1.84 -7.98 -5.22
C ILE A 147 1.41 -7.55 -3.82
N GLU A 148 0.74 -6.41 -3.74
CA GLU A 148 0.10 -5.91 -2.53
C GLU A 148 -1.30 -6.49 -2.36
N THR A 149 -1.65 -6.96 -1.15
CA THR A 149 -3.03 -7.32 -0.79
C THR A 149 -3.94 -6.08 -0.76
N GLY A 150 -5.16 -6.21 -1.25
CA GLY A 150 -6.15 -5.13 -1.16
C GLY A 150 -6.71 -4.99 0.25
N LEU A 151 -7.22 -6.07 0.83
CA LEU A 151 -7.81 -6.09 2.17
C LEU A 151 -7.55 -7.42 2.89
N GLY A 152 -7.02 -7.33 4.10
CA GLY A 152 -6.75 -8.53 4.91
C GLY A 152 -5.59 -9.35 4.35
N GLY A 153 -5.87 -10.53 3.84
CA GLY A 153 -4.90 -11.45 3.23
C GLY A 153 -5.54 -12.81 2.92
N ARG A 154 -6.10 -13.49 3.92
CA ARG A 154 -6.64 -14.86 3.80
C ARG A 154 -7.68 -15.00 2.68
N LEU A 155 -8.59 -14.04 2.56
CA LEU A 155 -9.69 -14.01 1.57
C LEU A 155 -9.46 -12.96 0.46
N ASP A 156 -8.25 -12.37 0.40
CA ASP A 156 -7.91 -11.40 -0.62
C ASP A 156 -7.77 -12.07 -2.00
N ALA A 157 -8.16 -11.36 -3.07
CA ALA A 157 -8.04 -11.85 -4.44
C ALA A 157 -6.60 -12.29 -4.78
N THR A 158 -5.61 -11.55 -4.28
CA THR A 158 -4.19 -11.86 -4.51
C THR A 158 -3.74 -13.16 -3.85
N ASN A 159 -4.53 -13.71 -2.93
CA ASN A 159 -4.20 -14.96 -2.23
C ASN A 159 -4.58 -16.23 -3.00
N TYR A 160 -5.26 -16.11 -4.14
CA TYR A 160 -5.56 -17.26 -5.00
C TYR A 160 -4.36 -17.76 -5.81
N VAL A 161 -3.23 -17.04 -5.81
CA VAL A 161 -1.96 -17.49 -6.40
C VAL A 161 -1.08 -18.16 -5.36
N ASP A 162 -0.48 -19.30 -5.72
CA ASP A 162 0.26 -20.15 -4.78
C ASP A 162 1.79 -20.15 -4.97
N ASN A 163 2.31 -19.80 -6.15
CA ASN A 163 3.74 -19.81 -6.52
C ASN A 163 4.54 -18.63 -5.93
N LYS A 164 4.41 -18.42 -4.62
CA LYS A 164 5.08 -17.33 -3.90
C LYS A 164 6.52 -17.74 -3.56
N LEU A 165 7.47 -16.83 -3.81
CA LEU A 165 8.86 -16.98 -3.38
C LEU A 165 9.08 -16.45 -1.96
N LEU A 166 8.32 -15.41 -1.61
CA LEU A 166 8.45 -14.68 -0.35
C LEU A 166 7.11 -14.08 0.05
N THR A 167 6.84 -14.06 1.35
CA THR A 167 5.73 -13.29 1.92
C THR A 167 6.28 -12.20 2.84
N VAL A 168 5.64 -11.02 2.81
CA VAL A 168 6.04 -9.88 3.64
C VAL A 168 4.83 -9.36 4.39
N ILE A 169 4.96 -9.17 5.71
CA ILE A 169 3.90 -8.56 6.53
C ILE A 169 4.44 -7.26 7.13
N THR A 170 3.86 -6.15 6.68
CA THR A 170 4.20 -4.80 7.15
C THR A 170 3.52 -4.53 8.50
N ARG A 171 3.54 -3.27 8.97
CA ARG A 171 2.92 -2.87 10.23
C ARG A 171 1.46 -3.33 10.32
N ILE A 172 1.13 -3.94 11.46
CA ILE A 172 -0.24 -4.31 11.84
C ILE A 172 -0.76 -3.32 12.86
N SER A 173 -1.95 -2.80 12.60
CA SER A 173 -2.68 -1.90 13.49
C SER A 173 -4.19 -2.06 13.25
N LEU A 174 -5.02 -1.45 14.09
CA LEU A 174 -6.47 -1.47 13.93
C LEU A 174 -6.86 -0.69 12.68
N ASP A 175 -7.49 -1.36 11.73
CA ASP A 175 -8.13 -0.80 10.55
C ASP A 175 -9.15 -1.82 10.01
N HIS A 176 -10.18 -1.35 9.35
CA HIS A 176 -11.23 -2.21 8.78
C HIS A 176 -11.81 -3.21 9.81
N VAL A 177 -11.98 -2.77 11.06
CA VAL A 177 -12.34 -3.63 12.20
C VAL A 177 -13.63 -4.43 11.98
N GLN A 178 -14.57 -3.88 11.22
CA GLN A 178 -15.82 -4.54 10.83
C GLN A 178 -15.64 -5.79 9.95
N TYR A 179 -14.47 -5.91 9.27
CA TYR A 179 -14.15 -7.03 8.37
C TYR A 179 -13.05 -7.94 8.93
N LEU A 180 -12.04 -7.35 9.56
CA LEU A 180 -10.81 -8.06 9.95
C LEU A 180 -10.74 -8.38 11.44
N GLY A 181 -11.68 -7.81 12.24
CA GLY A 181 -11.71 -7.97 13.69
C GLY A 181 -11.18 -6.76 14.45
N ASP A 182 -11.44 -6.76 15.74
CA ASP A 182 -11.28 -5.62 16.67
C ASP A 182 -10.00 -5.68 17.50
N THR A 183 -9.09 -6.61 17.18
CA THR A 183 -7.76 -6.74 17.83
C THR A 183 -6.66 -6.93 16.80
N THR A 184 -5.42 -6.51 17.14
CA THR A 184 -4.25 -6.71 16.30
C THR A 184 -3.98 -8.19 16.02
N ALA A 185 -4.26 -9.07 17.00
CA ALA A 185 -4.16 -10.51 16.83
C ALA A 185 -5.12 -11.07 15.75
N LYS A 186 -6.39 -10.62 15.73
CA LYS A 186 -7.36 -11.03 14.69
C LYS A 186 -6.94 -10.54 13.32
N ILE A 187 -6.56 -9.27 13.23
CA ILE A 187 -6.07 -8.66 11.99
C ILE A 187 -4.81 -9.37 11.48
N ALA A 188 -3.87 -9.72 12.39
CA ALA A 188 -2.69 -10.51 12.07
C ALA A 188 -3.06 -11.89 11.52
N GLY A 189 -4.07 -12.55 12.07
CA GLY A 189 -4.58 -13.84 11.58
C GLY A 189 -5.07 -13.78 10.14
N GLU A 190 -5.83 -12.74 9.78
CA GLU A 190 -6.28 -12.52 8.39
C GLU A 190 -5.10 -12.27 7.45
N LYS A 191 -4.11 -11.46 7.89
CA LYS A 191 -2.93 -11.15 7.07
C LYS A 191 -1.96 -12.33 6.96
N ALA A 192 -1.74 -13.09 8.02
CA ALA A 192 -0.96 -14.32 8.00
C ALA A 192 -1.57 -15.42 7.11
N GLY A 193 -2.81 -15.26 6.66
CA GLY A 193 -3.44 -16.12 5.65
C GLY A 193 -2.74 -16.13 4.29
N ILE A 194 -1.81 -15.19 4.03
CA ILE A 194 -1.00 -15.19 2.81
C ILE A 194 0.20 -16.15 2.87
N LEU A 195 0.58 -16.63 4.05
CA LEU A 195 1.71 -17.55 4.22
C LEU A 195 1.46 -18.88 3.50
N ARG A 196 2.54 -19.49 3.02
CA ARG A 196 2.51 -20.80 2.35
C ARG A 196 3.54 -21.74 2.97
N PRO A 197 3.31 -23.07 2.91
CA PRO A 197 4.26 -24.07 3.42
C PRO A 197 5.66 -23.87 2.85
N GLY A 198 6.67 -23.78 3.73
CA GLY A 198 8.07 -23.63 3.37
C GLY A 198 8.49 -22.27 2.80
N VAL A 199 7.55 -21.38 2.46
CA VAL A 199 7.85 -20.05 1.92
C VAL A 199 8.24 -19.09 3.05
N PRO A 200 9.41 -18.41 2.98
CA PRO A 200 9.82 -17.47 4.01
C PRO A 200 8.82 -16.34 4.24
N VAL A 201 8.73 -15.89 5.50
CA VAL A 201 7.99 -14.68 5.87
C VAL A 201 8.93 -13.68 6.54
N VAL A 202 9.01 -12.47 5.95
CA VAL A 202 9.65 -11.30 6.56
C VAL A 202 8.54 -10.42 7.13
N TYR A 203 8.61 -10.08 8.41
CA TYR A 203 7.53 -9.33 9.03
C TYR A 203 8.05 -8.29 10.04
N LEU A 204 7.26 -7.24 10.22
CA LEU A 204 7.59 -6.22 11.18
C LEU A 204 7.21 -6.68 12.59
N ASP A 205 8.19 -6.78 13.48
CA ASP A 205 8.02 -7.13 14.89
C ASP A 205 7.82 -5.85 15.72
N GLY A 206 6.59 -5.32 15.67
CA GLY A 206 6.23 -4.07 16.32
C GLY A 206 5.07 -4.15 17.31
N ASP A 207 4.28 -5.23 17.24
CA ASP A 207 3.14 -5.53 18.12
C ASP A 207 3.25 -6.99 18.56
N ALA A 208 3.32 -7.23 19.86
CA ALA A 208 3.59 -8.58 20.42
C ALA A 208 2.50 -9.60 20.08
N ASP A 209 1.22 -9.19 20.13
CA ASP A 209 0.09 -10.07 19.85
C ASP A 209 0.05 -10.45 18.37
N ALA A 210 0.28 -9.47 17.48
CA ALA A 210 0.37 -9.69 16.06
C ALA A 210 1.56 -10.60 15.70
N SER A 211 2.74 -10.34 16.26
CA SER A 211 3.96 -11.14 16.04
C SER A 211 3.76 -12.58 16.50
N ALA A 212 3.13 -12.81 17.66
CA ALA A 212 2.84 -14.17 18.16
C ALA A 212 1.93 -14.96 17.20
N VAL A 213 0.94 -14.30 16.58
CA VAL A 213 0.05 -14.93 15.59
C VAL A 213 0.81 -15.29 14.32
N ILE A 214 1.65 -14.38 13.80
CA ILE A 214 2.45 -14.62 12.60
C ILE A 214 3.44 -15.78 12.85
N CYS A 215 4.18 -15.75 13.97
CA CYS A 215 5.14 -16.78 14.37
C CYS A 215 4.47 -18.16 14.46
N ARG A 216 3.33 -18.25 15.14
CA ARG A 216 2.58 -19.51 15.25
C ARG A 216 2.19 -20.03 13.87
N LYS A 217 1.60 -19.18 13.02
CA LYS A 217 1.17 -19.57 11.68
C LYS A 217 2.34 -20.02 10.80
N ALA A 218 3.45 -19.30 10.85
CA ALA A 218 4.66 -19.67 10.12
C ALA A 218 5.24 -21.01 10.61
N SER A 219 5.26 -21.25 11.93
CA SER A 219 5.71 -22.54 12.50
C SER A 219 4.82 -23.71 12.06
N GLU A 220 3.48 -23.51 12.05
CA GLU A 220 2.53 -24.52 11.54
C GLU A 220 2.79 -24.89 10.07
N LEU A 221 3.29 -23.96 9.28
CA LEU A 221 3.59 -24.14 7.85
C LEU A 221 5.04 -24.51 7.55
N GLY A 222 5.90 -24.64 8.58
CA GLY A 222 7.33 -24.83 8.37
C GLY A 222 8.00 -23.68 7.60
N ALA A 223 7.40 -22.48 7.62
CA ALA A 223 7.90 -21.30 6.92
C ALA A 223 9.02 -20.62 7.73
N PRO A 224 10.21 -20.35 7.14
CA PRO A 224 11.25 -19.56 7.78
C PRO A 224 10.73 -18.18 8.21
N GLN A 225 11.08 -17.77 9.44
CA GLN A 225 10.57 -16.55 10.08
C GLN A 225 11.68 -15.52 10.23
N ILE A 226 11.50 -14.35 9.68
CA ILE A 226 12.48 -13.27 9.70
C ILE A 226 11.82 -12.01 10.25
N PRO A 227 11.90 -11.76 11.58
CA PRO A 227 11.41 -10.53 12.18
C PRO A 227 12.33 -9.35 11.87
N VAL A 228 11.74 -8.18 11.65
CA VAL A 228 12.41 -6.88 11.57
C VAL A 228 11.85 -5.97 12.66
N SER A 229 12.72 -5.42 13.47
CA SER A 229 12.35 -4.62 14.65
C SER A 229 13.08 -3.27 14.67
N LYS A 230 12.68 -2.40 15.58
CA LYS A 230 13.37 -1.10 15.81
C LYS A 230 14.84 -1.23 16.20
N LYS A 231 15.31 -2.43 16.60
CA LYS A 231 16.72 -2.71 16.95
C LYS A 231 17.58 -2.90 15.71
N ASP A 232 16.98 -3.16 14.56
CA ASP A 232 17.69 -3.47 13.31
C ASP A 232 18.09 -2.20 12.54
N TYR A 233 17.50 -1.04 12.85
CA TYR A 233 17.84 0.22 12.20
C TYR A 233 17.98 1.37 13.20
N THR A 234 18.82 2.35 12.87
CA THR A 234 19.11 3.51 13.73
C THR A 234 19.03 4.78 12.92
N PHE A 235 18.22 5.73 13.37
CA PHE A 235 18.16 7.08 12.83
C PHE A 235 19.48 7.80 13.08
N LEU A 236 20.08 8.39 12.03
CA LEU A 236 21.34 9.12 12.11
C LEU A 236 21.13 10.64 12.04
N GLY A 237 20.13 11.10 11.30
CA GLY A 237 19.83 12.53 11.20
C GLY A 237 18.99 12.91 9.99
N PHE A 238 18.61 14.19 9.96
CA PHE A 238 18.00 14.83 8.79
C PHE A 238 19.04 15.63 8.02
N ARG A 239 19.00 15.58 6.69
CA ARG A 239 19.70 16.48 5.78
C ARG A 239 18.71 17.13 4.82
N LYS A 240 18.20 18.32 5.14
CA LYS A 240 17.12 18.98 4.39
C LYS A 240 15.88 18.06 4.27
N LYS A 241 15.61 17.51 3.07
CA LYS A 241 14.48 16.65 2.74
C LYS A 241 14.84 15.15 2.77
N TYR A 242 15.97 14.79 3.37
CA TYR A 242 16.47 13.42 3.42
C TYR A 242 16.62 12.94 4.85
N ILE A 243 16.39 11.66 5.04
CA ILE A 243 16.67 10.95 6.29
C ILE A 243 17.88 10.04 6.07
N ASP A 244 18.90 10.19 6.90
CA ASP A 244 19.99 9.23 6.99
C ASP A 244 19.73 8.26 8.13
N PHE A 245 19.91 6.98 7.87
CA PHE A 245 19.79 5.92 8.87
C PHE A 245 20.76 4.79 8.58
N SER A 246 21.10 3.99 9.58
CA SER A 246 21.84 2.74 9.40
C SER A 246 20.91 1.55 9.59
N LEU A 247 21.13 0.50 8.81
CA LEU A 247 20.42 -0.76 8.89
C LEU A 247 21.41 -1.87 9.16
N ARG A 248 21.11 -2.74 10.13
CA ARG A 248 21.83 -3.97 10.38
C ARG A 248 21.48 -4.99 9.29
N SER A 249 22.47 -5.36 8.50
CA SER A 249 22.36 -6.37 7.46
C SER A 249 22.98 -7.69 7.93
N GLU A 250 22.40 -8.82 7.52
CA GLU A 250 23.03 -10.14 7.77
C GLU A 250 24.23 -10.38 6.88
N TYR A 251 24.30 -9.72 5.73
CA TYR A 251 25.36 -9.90 4.73
C TYR A 251 26.49 -8.88 4.85
N TYR A 252 26.17 -7.65 5.26
CA TYR A 252 27.08 -6.50 5.17
C TYR A 252 27.35 -5.83 6.52
N ASN A 253 27.01 -6.48 7.66
CA ASN A 253 27.01 -5.92 9.01
C ASN A 253 26.07 -4.71 9.13
N TYR A 254 26.51 -3.52 8.70
CA TYR A 254 25.69 -2.29 8.69
C TYR A 254 25.77 -1.60 7.34
N ILE A 255 24.63 -1.17 6.84
CA ILE A 255 24.50 -0.34 5.64
C ILE A 255 23.98 1.04 6.06
N SER A 256 24.69 2.10 5.66
CA SER A 256 24.16 3.46 5.76
C SER A 256 23.28 3.74 4.55
N LEU A 257 22.05 4.17 4.80
CA LEU A 257 21.01 4.41 3.80
C LEU A 257 20.48 5.84 3.92
N THR A 258 20.05 6.40 2.80
CA THR A 258 19.43 7.71 2.72
C THR A 258 18.07 7.60 2.05
N LEU A 259 17.02 8.12 2.70
CA LEU A 259 15.67 8.19 2.16
C LEU A 259 15.40 9.60 1.64
N HIS A 260 14.80 9.70 0.46
CA HIS A 260 14.33 10.97 -0.09
C HIS A 260 12.94 11.32 0.46
N THR A 261 12.84 11.51 1.75
CA THR A 261 11.61 11.89 2.47
C THR A 261 11.96 12.43 3.86
N ILE A 262 11.04 13.17 4.46
CA ILE A 262 11.08 13.57 5.86
C ILE A 262 10.28 12.62 6.79
N ALA A 263 9.59 11.64 6.22
CA ALA A 263 8.72 10.70 6.93
C ALA A 263 9.52 9.60 7.63
N ARG A 264 9.73 9.71 8.95
CA ARG A 264 10.51 8.74 9.74
C ARG A 264 9.96 7.32 9.70
N TYR A 265 8.65 7.15 9.54
CA TYR A 265 8.04 5.81 9.38
C TYR A 265 8.51 5.08 8.12
N GLN A 266 9.08 5.79 7.15
CA GLN A 266 9.65 5.16 5.95
C GLN A 266 10.97 4.41 6.23
N MET A 267 11.68 4.71 7.32
CA MET A 267 12.85 3.91 7.72
C MET A 267 12.47 2.47 8.01
N GLU A 268 11.34 2.26 8.69
CA GLU A 268 10.82 0.93 9.01
C GLU A 268 10.42 0.18 7.73
N ASN A 269 9.72 0.86 6.81
CA ASN A 269 9.33 0.28 5.53
C ASN A 269 10.56 -0.08 4.67
N ALA A 270 11.56 0.79 4.62
CA ALA A 270 12.81 0.56 3.91
C ALA A 270 13.63 -0.60 4.53
N ALA A 271 13.71 -0.65 5.86
CA ALA A 271 14.38 -1.74 6.56
C ALA A 271 13.72 -3.10 6.26
N LEU A 272 12.39 -3.15 6.30
CA LEU A 272 11.62 -4.35 5.95
C LEU A 272 11.85 -4.76 4.49
N ALA A 273 11.86 -3.81 3.56
CA ALA A 273 12.10 -4.06 2.14
C ALA A 273 13.50 -4.59 1.86
N VAL A 274 14.54 -3.99 2.46
CA VAL A 274 15.93 -4.49 2.32
C VAL A 274 16.03 -5.90 2.85
N ARG A 275 15.48 -6.17 4.05
CA ARG A 275 15.49 -7.52 4.62
C ARG A 275 14.75 -8.53 3.75
N ALA A 276 13.61 -8.12 3.15
CA ALA A 276 12.85 -8.97 2.24
C ALA A 276 13.65 -9.32 0.98
N VAL A 277 14.37 -8.36 0.40
CA VAL A 277 15.27 -8.60 -0.74
C VAL A 277 16.42 -9.52 -0.34
N GLU A 278 17.08 -9.29 0.79
CA GLU A 278 18.14 -10.20 1.29
C GLU A 278 17.64 -11.65 1.39
N VAL A 279 16.46 -11.87 1.97
CA VAL A 279 15.86 -13.21 2.13
C VAL A 279 15.51 -13.85 0.80
N LEU A 280 15.02 -13.05 -0.16
CA LEU A 280 14.66 -13.52 -1.49
C LEU A 280 15.84 -14.21 -2.19
N PHE A 281 17.04 -13.64 -2.09
CA PHE A 281 18.24 -14.19 -2.71
C PHE A 281 18.85 -15.34 -1.90
N ARG A 282 18.65 -15.39 -0.59
CA ARG A 282 19.08 -16.51 0.26
C ARG A 282 18.29 -17.79 -0.02
N SER A 283 16.99 -17.69 -0.26
CA SER A 283 16.14 -18.85 -0.52
C SER A 283 16.34 -19.46 -1.90
N THR A 284 16.84 -18.69 -2.88
CA THR A 284 17.12 -19.19 -4.23
C THR A 284 18.46 -19.95 -4.32
N ASP A 285 19.37 -19.76 -3.38
CA ASP A 285 20.69 -20.42 -3.37
C ASP A 285 20.66 -21.89 -2.89
N THR A 286 19.57 -22.34 -2.30
CA THR A 286 19.54 -23.66 -1.63
C THR A 286 19.16 -24.85 -2.52
N GLU A 287 18.57 -24.64 -3.69
CA GLU A 287 18.04 -25.76 -4.49
C GLU A 287 18.79 -26.07 -5.80
N GLU A 288 19.51 -25.12 -6.42
CA GLU A 288 20.12 -25.38 -7.73
C GLU A 288 21.66 -25.27 -7.82
N THR A 289 22.36 -24.73 -6.82
CA THR A 289 23.80 -24.39 -6.98
C THR A 289 24.73 -24.81 -5.86
N GLY A 290 24.39 -25.76 -5.01
CA GLY A 290 25.37 -26.36 -4.10
C GLY A 290 26.12 -25.35 -3.24
N GLY A 291 25.41 -24.56 -2.41
CA GLY A 291 26.02 -23.81 -1.30
C GLY A 291 26.81 -22.57 -1.72
N ARG A 292 26.25 -21.71 -2.59
CA ARG A 292 26.84 -20.41 -2.87
C ARG A 292 26.33 -19.36 -1.88
N SER A 293 27.24 -18.75 -1.17
CA SER A 293 27.03 -17.57 -0.35
C SER A 293 26.46 -16.43 -1.25
N CYS A 294 25.68 -15.46 -0.69
CA CYS A 294 25.17 -14.29 -1.41
C CYS A 294 26.25 -13.39 -2.05
N ALA A 295 27.49 -13.81 -2.07
CA ALA A 295 28.57 -13.28 -2.90
C ALA A 295 28.52 -13.82 -4.35
N GLY A 296 27.49 -14.61 -4.71
CA GLY A 296 27.25 -15.11 -6.07
C GLY A 296 26.54 -14.07 -6.95
N ALA A 297 26.74 -14.18 -8.26
CA ALA A 297 26.11 -13.33 -9.28
C ALA A 297 24.57 -13.30 -9.09
N GLY A 298 24.01 -12.12 -8.78
CA GLY A 298 22.57 -11.90 -8.70
C GLY A 298 22.06 -11.24 -7.41
N CYS A 299 22.72 -11.35 -6.26
CA CYS A 299 22.32 -10.65 -5.04
C CYS A 299 22.64 -9.15 -5.14
N PRO A 300 21.68 -8.24 -4.86
CA PRO A 300 21.95 -6.79 -4.88
C PRO A 300 23.10 -6.40 -3.96
N THR A 301 24.07 -5.69 -4.49
CA THR A 301 25.20 -5.14 -3.74
C THR A 301 24.75 -4.04 -2.78
N PRO A 302 25.56 -3.70 -1.75
CA PRO A 302 25.26 -2.56 -0.87
C PRO A 302 25.03 -1.24 -1.63
N GLU A 303 25.74 -1.05 -2.75
CA GLU A 303 25.59 0.15 -3.56
C GLU A 303 24.27 0.16 -4.32
N GLU A 304 23.86 -0.94 -4.92
CA GLU A 304 22.55 -1.09 -5.58
C GLU A 304 21.39 -0.94 -4.58
N ILE A 305 21.54 -1.46 -3.35
CA ILE A 305 20.57 -1.22 -2.26
C ILE A 305 20.50 0.28 -1.95
N ARG A 306 21.63 0.98 -1.80
CA ARG A 306 21.63 2.44 -1.55
C ARG A 306 20.97 3.21 -2.67
N GLN A 307 21.30 2.89 -3.92
CA GLN A 307 20.73 3.53 -5.11
C GLN A 307 19.22 3.27 -5.19
N GLY A 308 18.78 2.02 -4.98
CA GLY A 308 17.38 1.67 -4.98
C GLY A 308 16.58 2.38 -3.88
N ILE A 309 17.12 2.46 -2.66
CA ILE A 309 16.46 3.17 -1.55
C ILE A 309 16.41 4.67 -1.80
N LEU A 310 17.51 5.29 -2.22
CA LEU A 310 17.59 6.73 -2.48
C LEU A 310 16.72 7.15 -3.67
N GLY A 311 16.69 6.34 -4.73
CA GLY A 311 15.91 6.59 -5.94
C GLY A 311 14.42 6.26 -5.82
N CYS A 312 14.01 5.61 -4.72
CA CYS A 312 12.61 5.23 -4.54
C CYS A 312 11.73 6.45 -4.26
N PHE A 313 10.71 6.62 -5.09
CA PHE A 313 9.65 7.58 -4.89
C PHE A 313 8.30 6.86 -4.73
N TRP A 314 7.56 7.20 -3.67
CA TRP A 314 6.22 6.67 -3.43
C TRP A 314 5.26 7.79 -3.08
N GLN A 315 4.27 8.00 -3.93
CA GLN A 315 3.34 9.12 -3.88
C GLN A 315 2.52 9.15 -2.59
N GLY A 316 2.18 10.36 -2.12
CA GLY A 316 1.29 10.58 -0.98
C GLY A 316 1.87 10.08 0.35
N ARG A 317 3.19 10.15 0.55
CA ARG A 317 3.87 9.81 1.81
C ARG A 317 4.83 10.92 2.21
N MET A 318 4.31 11.95 2.87
CA MET A 318 5.00 13.21 3.13
C MET A 318 5.66 13.76 1.86
N GLU A 319 4.93 13.67 0.77
CA GLU A 319 5.32 14.16 -0.55
C GLU A 319 5.17 15.68 -0.60
N GLU A 320 6.20 16.41 -0.97
CA GLU A 320 6.11 17.83 -1.23
C GLU A 320 5.58 18.05 -2.65
N VAL A 321 4.35 18.55 -2.76
CA VAL A 321 3.66 18.76 -4.06
C VAL A 321 3.77 20.20 -4.57
N LEU A 322 3.99 21.15 -3.68
CA LEU A 322 4.34 22.55 -3.94
C LEU A 322 5.37 22.98 -2.88
N PRO A 323 6.11 24.08 -3.06
CA PRO A 323 7.04 24.57 -2.05
C PRO A 323 6.37 24.71 -0.68
N GLU A 324 6.87 23.95 0.31
CA GLU A 324 6.34 23.88 1.70
C GLU A 324 4.89 23.41 1.80
N VAL A 325 4.39 22.62 0.83
CA VAL A 325 3.07 21.95 0.86
C VAL A 325 3.29 20.44 0.77
N TYR A 326 2.90 19.72 1.81
CA TYR A 326 3.13 18.29 1.95
C TYR A 326 1.83 17.52 1.97
N VAL A 327 1.74 16.42 1.21
CA VAL A 327 0.59 15.50 1.23
C VAL A 327 0.98 14.17 1.89
N ASP A 328 0.08 13.62 2.70
CA ASP A 328 0.24 12.32 3.33
C ASP A 328 -1.06 11.52 3.33
N GLY A 329 -0.99 10.27 2.93
CA GLY A 329 -2.13 9.36 2.86
C GLY A 329 -2.51 8.71 4.19
N ALA A 330 -2.10 9.23 5.34
CA ALA A 330 -2.54 8.77 6.65
C ALA A 330 -4.07 8.84 6.77
N HIS A 331 -4.73 7.71 7.08
CA HIS A 331 -6.19 7.59 7.05
C HIS A 331 -6.76 6.63 8.11
N ASN A 332 -5.95 6.26 9.08
CA ASN A 332 -6.34 5.50 10.28
C ASN A 332 -5.52 6.01 11.48
N ASP A 333 -5.89 5.61 12.69
CA ASP A 333 -5.29 6.16 13.93
C ASP A 333 -3.76 5.98 13.99
N ASP A 334 -3.24 4.81 13.62
CA ASP A 334 -1.79 4.55 13.59
C ASP A 334 -1.07 5.39 12.52
N GLY A 335 -1.68 5.53 11.33
CA GLY A 335 -1.16 6.39 10.26
C GLY A 335 -1.12 7.87 10.67
N ILE A 336 -2.20 8.38 11.28
CA ILE A 336 -2.25 9.75 11.79
C ILE A 336 -1.19 9.98 12.88
N ARG A 337 -0.98 9.01 13.78
CA ARG A 337 0.10 9.09 14.77
C ARG A 337 1.47 9.23 14.09
N ALA A 338 1.77 8.37 13.13
CA ALA A 338 3.04 8.39 12.40
C ALA A 338 3.24 9.71 11.60
N PHE A 339 2.16 10.24 11.03
CA PHE A 339 2.13 11.55 10.38
C PHE A 339 2.46 12.68 11.38
N LEU A 340 1.78 12.73 12.53
CA LEU A 340 2.00 13.75 13.54
C LEU A 340 3.41 13.69 14.15
N ASP A 341 3.94 12.49 14.37
CA ASP A 341 5.34 12.30 14.80
C ASP A 341 6.31 12.88 13.77
N THR A 342 6.03 12.72 12.47
CA THR A 342 6.82 13.32 11.40
C THR A 342 6.72 14.84 11.40
N VAL A 343 5.51 15.41 11.47
CA VAL A 343 5.29 16.87 11.51
C VAL A 343 5.97 17.53 12.72
N LYS A 344 6.00 16.84 13.86
CA LYS A 344 6.68 17.33 15.07
C LYS A 344 8.18 17.48 14.87
N GLU A 345 8.79 16.59 14.10
CA GLU A 345 10.24 16.46 13.97
C GLU A 345 10.79 16.98 12.63
N ASP A 346 9.97 17.51 11.74
CA ASP A 346 10.31 17.88 10.37
C ASP A 346 11.18 19.15 10.21
N GLY A 347 11.52 19.80 11.33
CA GLY A 347 12.35 20.99 11.36
C GLY A 347 11.65 22.27 10.90
N CYS A 348 10.32 22.29 10.77
CA CYS A 348 9.58 23.52 10.49
C CYS A 348 9.75 24.52 11.65
N THR A 349 10.23 25.72 11.33
CA THR A 349 10.44 26.82 12.28
C THR A 349 9.34 27.87 12.22
N GLY A 350 8.50 27.82 11.19
CA GLY A 350 7.33 28.69 11.02
C GLY A 350 6.04 28.06 11.51
N GLY A 351 4.93 28.71 11.22
CA GLY A 351 3.60 28.19 11.50
C GLY A 351 3.27 26.92 10.70
N ARG A 352 2.36 26.11 11.23
CA ARG A 352 1.87 24.89 10.60
C ARG A 352 0.38 24.98 10.36
N ARG A 353 -0.03 24.71 9.14
CA ARG A 353 -1.43 24.59 8.73
C ARG A 353 -1.74 23.15 8.36
N LEU A 354 -2.93 22.70 8.64
CA LEU A 354 -3.42 21.39 8.23
C LEU A 354 -4.70 21.53 7.41
N LEU A 355 -4.75 20.91 6.23
CA LEU A 355 -5.96 20.62 5.48
C LEU A 355 -6.30 19.14 5.68
N PHE A 356 -7.48 18.84 6.22
CA PHE A 356 -7.86 17.51 6.65
C PHE A 356 -9.19 17.07 6.06
N GLY A 357 -9.21 15.90 5.42
CA GLY A 357 -10.43 15.28 4.89
C GLY A 357 -10.45 13.80 5.21
N VAL A 358 -11.57 13.31 5.74
CA VAL A 358 -11.71 11.94 6.20
C VAL A 358 -12.86 11.21 5.52
N ALA A 359 -12.71 9.89 5.39
CA ALA A 359 -13.78 9.03 4.91
C ALA A 359 -14.67 8.60 6.09
N ALA A 360 -16.01 8.66 5.90
CA ALA A 360 -17.01 8.40 6.93
C ALA A 360 -16.97 6.97 7.52
N ASP A 361 -16.43 6.00 6.77
CA ASP A 361 -16.28 4.61 7.19
C ASP A 361 -15.01 4.37 8.06
N LYS A 362 -14.27 5.42 8.35
CA LYS A 362 -13.08 5.39 9.24
C LYS A 362 -13.42 5.92 10.63
N ASP A 363 -12.52 5.71 11.56
CA ASP A 363 -12.65 6.25 12.92
C ASP A 363 -12.35 7.76 12.95
N CYS A 364 -13.25 8.53 12.34
CA CYS A 364 -13.11 9.99 12.20
C CYS A 364 -12.90 10.67 13.56
N ARG A 365 -13.65 10.24 14.59
CA ARG A 365 -13.60 10.84 15.92
C ARG A 365 -12.21 10.78 16.52
N HIS A 366 -11.59 9.59 16.57
CA HIS A 366 -10.25 9.43 17.15
C HIS A 366 -9.18 10.13 16.31
N MET A 367 -9.27 10.07 14.98
CA MET A 367 -8.31 10.78 14.12
C MET A 367 -8.38 12.29 14.32
N ILE A 368 -9.57 12.88 14.31
CA ILE A 368 -9.78 14.33 14.53
C ILE A 368 -9.31 14.73 15.91
N GLN A 369 -9.71 13.99 16.96
CA GLN A 369 -9.27 14.23 18.32
C GLN A 369 -7.74 14.22 18.43
N ARG A 370 -7.08 13.24 17.82
CA ARG A 370 -5.62 13.13 17.83
C ARG A 370 -4.95 14.34 17.17
N VAL A 371 -5.46 14.75 16.02
CA VAL A 371 -4.97 15.95 15.30
C VAL A 371 -5.09 17.19 16.18
N ILE A 372 -6.27 17.45 16.74
CA ILE A 372 -6.53 18.66 17.54
C ILE A 372 -5.70 18.66 18.83
N THR A 373 -5.66 17.52 19.54
CA THR A 373 -4.95 17.42 20.83
C THR A 373 -3.43 17.40 20.66
N SER A 374 -2.92 17.17 19.44
CA SER A 374 -1.48 17.25 19.17
C SER A 374 -0.90 18.66 19.43
N GLY A 375 -1.73 19.70 19.24
CA GLY A 375 -1.31 21.10 19.37
C GLY A 375 -0.26 21.56 18.35
N LEU A 376 -0.03 20.76 17.28
CA LEU A 376 1.03 21.02 16.31
C LEU A 376 0.66 22.08 15.27
N PHE A 377 -0.66 22.33 15.05
CA PHE A 377 -1.15 23.16 13.97
C PHE A 377 -1.75 24.46 14.52
N ASP A 378 -1.32 25.59 13.95
CA ASP A 378 -1.85 26.92 14.25
C ASP A 378 -3.24 27.12 13.59
N ARG A 379 -3.46 26.47 12.46
CA ARG A 379 -4.74 26.47 11.74
C ARG A 379 -5.06 25.06 11.25
N ILE A 380 -6.32 24.66 11.37
CA ILE A 380 -6.84 23.41 10.86
C ILE A 380 -8.04 23.71 9.96
N ALA A 381 -7.97 23.28 8.71
CA ALA A 381 -9.04 23.35 7.75
C ALA A 381 -9.59 21.95 7.48
N PHE A 382 -10.91 21.80 7.49
CA PHE A 382 -11.58 20.56 7.11
C PHE A 382 -12.21 20.73 5.74
N THR A 383 -12.16 19.70 4.91
CA THR A 383 -12.78 19.71 3.59
C THR A 383 -13.54 18.43 3.32
N ARG A 384 -14.61 18.57 2.54
CA ARG A 384 -15.27 17.44 1.91
C ARG A 384 -14.46 17.00 0.69
N MET A 385 -14.46 15.69 0.42
CA MET A 385 -13.87 15.08 -0.78
C MET A 385 -14.97 14.76 -1.81
N ARG A 386 -14.63 14.67 -3.08
CA ARG A 386 -15.57 14.32 -4.18
C ARG A 386 -16.10 12.89 -4.11
N THR A 387 -15.44 12.00 -3.35
CA THR A 387 -15.88 10.63 -3.18
C THR A 387 -17.16 10.50 -2.35
N ALA A 388 -18.04 9.57 -2.68
CA ALA A 388 -19.23 9.23 -1.89
C ALA A 388 -18.90 8.72 -0.47
N ARG A 389 -17.63 8.36 -0.20
CA ARG A 389 -17.16 7.94 1.12
C ARG A 389 -16.74 9.11 2.03
N SER A 390 -16.75 10.34 1.52
CA SER A 390 -16.39 11.50 2.32
C SER A 390 -17.31 11.68 3.51
N ALA A 391 -16.78 12.01 4.69
CA ALA A 391 -17.59 12.54 5.77
C ALA A 391 -18.23 13.85 5.31
N SER A 392 -19.48 14.07 5.67
CA SER A 392 -20.21 15.32 5.40
C SER A 392 -19.72 16.44 6.31
N LEU A 393 -19.98 17.69 5.92
CA LEU A 393 -19.63 18.85 6.78
C LEU A 393 -20.47 18.87 8.06
N GLU A 394 -21.68 18.33 8.04
CA GLU A 394 -22.56 18.19 9.20
C GLU A 394 -21.93 17.23 10.21
N GLU A 395 -21.53 16.03 9.77
CA GLU A 395 -20.85 15.04 10.62
C GLU A 395 -19.56 15.62 11.21
N LEU A 396 -18.77 16.35 10.41
CA LEU A 396 -17.54 17.00 10.90
C LEU A 396 -17.86 18.08 11.94
N ARG A 397 -18.89 18.92 11.73
CA ARG A 397 -19.31 19.92 12.72
C ARG A 397 -19.73 19.28 14.04
N GLU A 398 -20.51 18.21 14.00
CA GLU A 398 -20.91 17.47 15.19
C GLU A 398 -19.70 16.96 15.99
N LEU A 399 -18.69 16.44 15.30
CA LEU A 399 -17.46 15.97 15.94
C LEU A 399 -16.63 17.11 16.56
N LEU A 400 -16.77 18.33 16.02
CA LEU A 400 -16.02 19.52 16.45
C LEU A 400 -16.72 20.36 17.52
N THR A 401 -17.97 20.05 17.89
CA THR A 401 -18.75 20.84 18.91
C THR A 401 -18.06 20.96 20.26
N ALA A 402 -17.16 20.03 20.60
CA ALA A 402 -16.37 20.08 21.84
C ALA A 402 -15.21 21.08 21.80
N TYR A 403 -14.96 21.75 20.66
CA TYR A 403 -13.81 22.61 20.42
C TYR A 403 -14.24 24.01 20.01
N PRO A 404 -13.45 25.08 20.27
CA PRO A 404 -13.76 26.45 19.86
C PRO A 404 -13.90 26.59 18.34
N GLU A 405 -15.00 27.19 17.87
CA GLU A 405 -15.31 27.32 16.43
C GLU A 405 -14.29 28.18 15.65
N ASP A 406 -13.67 29.14 16.29
CA ASP A 406 -12.68 30.05 15.69
C ASP A 406 -11.36 29.37 15.32
N ARG A 407 -11.16 28.11 15.75
CA ARG A 407 -9.95 27.32 15.44
C ARG A 407 -10.01 26.60 14.10
N PHE A 408 -11.19 26.48 13.48
CA PHE A 408 -11.39 25.64 12.31
C PHE A 408 -12.01 26.42 11.17
N THR A 409 -11.56 26.07 9.95
CA THR A 409 -12.21 26.52 8.70
C THR A 409 -12.78 25.30 8.00
N MET A 410 -13.96 25.43 7.38
CA MET A 410 -14.60 24.35 6.65
C MET A 410 -14.79 24.72 5.19
N TYR A 411 -14.44 23.79 4.31
CA TYR A 411 -14.55 23.94 2.88
C TYR A 411 -15.44 22.84 2.29
N THR A 412 -16.25 23.20 1.31
CA THR A 412 -17.09 22.25 0.56
C THR A 412 -16.31 21.48 -0.50
N GLU A 413 -15.15 22.02 -0.92
CA GLU A 413 -14.33 21.48 -2.00
C GLU A 413 -12.84 21.56 -1.66
N ALA A 414 -12.12 20.47 -1.94
CA ALA A 414 -10.70 20.36 -1.66
C ALA A 414 -9.82 21.34 -2.45
N ASP A 415 -10.20 21.63 -3.71
CA ASP A 415 -9.49 22.59 -4.55
C ASP A 415 -9.54 24.01 -3.99
N THR A 416 -10.74 24.49 -3.62
CA THR A 416 -10.92 25.78 -2.96
C THR A 416 -10.13 25.88 -1.67
N ALA A 417 -10.12 24.79 -0.87
CA ALA A 417 -9.36 24.70 0.36
C ALA A 417 -7.85 24.80 0.09
N LEU A 418 -7.34 24.04 -0.89
CA LEU A 418 -5.93 24.08 -1.27
C LEU A 418 -5.49 25.49 -1.67
N ARG A 419 -6.22 26.15 -2.58
CA ARG A 419 -5.91 27.50 -3.05
C ARG A 419 -5.90 28.52 -1.91
N THR A 420 -6.93 28.48 -1.06
CA THR A 420 -7.06 29.43 0.05
C THR A 420 -5.97 29.24 1.10
N GLU A 421 -5.75 27.99 1.53
CA GLU A 421 -4.77 27.71 2.57
C GLU A 421 -3.32 27.85 2.07
N SER A 422 -3.06 27.58 0.77
CA SER A 422 -1.75 27.79 0.16
C SER A 422 -1.41 29.27 -0.02
N SER A 423 -2.33 30.08 -0.57
CA SER A 423 -2.11 31.51 -0.80
C SER A 423 -2.08 32.32 0.50
N GLY A 424 -2.78 31.87 1.53
CA GLY A 424 -2.82 32.52 2.83
C GLY A 424 -1.61 32.27 3.72
N ARG A 425 -0.61 31.46 3.29
CA ARG A 425 0.57 31.16 4.09
C ARG A 425 1.50 32.37 4.22
N GLN A 426 2.10 32.53 5.38
CA GLN A 426 3.21 33.45 5.60
C GLN A 426 4.55 32.79 5.23
N PRO A 427 5.59 33.58 4.92
CA PRO A 427 6.92 33.01 4.70
C PRO A 427 7.38 32.11 5.83
N GLY A 428 7.81 30.88 5.50
CA GLY A 428 8.22 29.87 6.50
C GLY A 428 7.10 29.00 7.06
N GLU A 429 5.82 29.29 6.74
CA GLU A 429 4.71 28.41 7.12
C GLU A 429 4.65 27.19 6.19
N ARG A 430 4.32 26.02 6.79
CA ARG A 430 4.03 24.78 6.06
C ARG A 430 2.55 24.46 6.04
N LEU A 431 2.10 23.94 4.91
CA LEU A 431 0.78 23.34 4.75
C LEU A 431 0.94 21.82 4.64
N TYR A 432 0.23 21.10 5.51
CA TYR A 432 0.11 19.65 5.45
C TYR A 432 -1.30 19.28 5.02
N ILE A 433 -1.43 18.23 4.22
CA ILE A 433 -2.71 17.74 3.71
C ILE A 433 -2.78 16.24 4.03
N ALA A 434 -3.75 15.81 4.84
CA ALA A 434 -3.83 14.44 5.32
C ALA A 434 -5.27 14.00 5.63
N GLY A 435 -5.44 12.74 6.05
CA GLY A 435 -6.69 12.16 6.50
C GLY A 435 -7.29 11.16 5.52
N SER A 436 -6.92 11.21 4.23
CA SER A 436 -7.40 10.27 3.21
C SER A 436 -6.52 10.24 1.98
N LEU A 437 -6.31 9.06 1.41
CA LEU A 437 -5.70 8.90 0.09
C LEU A 437 -6.56 9.51 -1.03
N TYR A 438 -7.89 9.54 -0.85
CA TYR A 438 -8.79 10.22 -1.79
C TYR A 438 -8.56 11.73 -1.81
N LEU A 439 -8.34 12.35 -0.64
CA LEU A 439 -7.98 13.78 -0.59
C LEU A 439 -6.65 14.03 -1.30
N VAL A 440 -5.65 13.21 -1.03
CA VAL A 440 -4.35 13.33 -1.72
C VAL A 440 -4.51 13.22 -3.23
N GLY A 441 -5.31 12.29 -3.71
CA GLY A 441 -5.61 12.14 -5.14
C GLY A 441 -6.27 13.40 -5.74
N GLU A 442 -7.31 13.94 -5.10
CA GLU A 442 -7.98 15.16 -5.54
C GLU A 442 -7.04 16.37 -5.60
N ILE A 443 -6.17 16.52 -4.59
CA ILE A 443 -5.17 17.60 -4.56
C ILE A 443 -4.19 17.46 -5.72
N LYS A 444 -3.69 16.24 -5.99
CA LYS A 444 -2.75 15.99 -7.10
C LYS A 444 -3.41 16.23 -8.45
N GLU A 445 -4.63 15.77 -8.65
CA GLU A 445 -5.42 16.03 -9.86
C GLU A 445 -5.63 17.52 -10.09
N SER A 446 -5.94 18.29 -9.03
CA SER A 446 -6.08 19.76 -9.13
C SER A 446 -4.77 20.45 -9.53
N LEU A 447 -3.62 19.95 -9.07
CA LEU A 447 -2.30 20.49 -9.43
C LEU A 447 -1.89 20.16 -10.86
N ASP A 448 -2.29 19.00 -11.40
CA ASP A 448 -2.00 18.60 -12.78
C ASP A 448 -2.83 19.40 -13.81
N HIS A 449 -4.05 19.83 -13.44
CA HIS A 449 -4.94 20.60 -14.33
C HIS A 449 -4.69 22.10 -14.32
N ASP A 450 -4.08 22.63 -13.26
CA ASP A 450 -3.82 24.06 -13.11
C ASP A 450 -2.31 24.34 -13.22
N GLN A 451 -1.95 25.29 -14.09
CA GLN A 451 -0.65 25.94 -14.02
C GLN A 451 -0.65 26.88 -12.79
N PHE A 452 -0.19 26.34 -11.64
CA PHE A 452 0.05 27.14 -10.43
C PHE A 452 1.26 28.05 -10.59
#